data_2b387c74e220497c3cd84b0229f70f79
#
_entry.id   2b387c74e220497c3cd84b0229f70f79
#
_cell.length_a   1.000
_cell.length_b   1.000
_cell.length_c   1.000
_cell.angle_alpha   90.00
_cell.angle_beta   90.00
_cell.angle_gamma   90.00
#
_symmetry.space_group_name_H-M   'P 1'
#
loop_
_entity.id
_entity.type
_entity.pdbx_description
1 polymer ?
#
loop_
_entity_poly.entity_id
_entity_poly.type
_entity_poly.pdbx_seq_one_letter_code
_entity_poly.pdbx_strand_id
1 'polypeptide(L)'
;MTQSAGLKTGLELTQRQIDDFLQHLAHKGCRKASLEKYRRDLTRFRLMLPEDRCVRWDTVPRWREALMDRGYAPRTINSNVAEVNGLLDFLGHRELQLPGQLDVGGDDQPELTRTEYLRLLSAARLLERERTYLLVKLFATTGIGVQDVPLLTVEAVRDGSVPQAHVRIPAPLRAELLDYCGRMGLTSGPVFVTRTGRTLCRTAIFDTIRRLSRDACVPEEKCSPRCLHRLWLSTQENLAQQVRSLVEQLYEHMLEQEQCAIGWNAAES
;
A
#
# COMPACT_ATOMS: atom_id res chain seq x y z
N MET A 1 -20.28 14.95 -53.44
CA MET A 1 -19.19 15.82 -52.99
C MET A 1 -19.53 16.29 -51.59
N THR A 2 -19.06 15.63 -50.60
CA THR A 2 -19.21 16.06 -49.19
C THR A 2 -17.88 15.78 -48.51
N GLN A 3 -17.29 16.82 -48.06
CA GLN A 3 -15.94 16.95 -47.56
C GLN A 3 -15.77 16.16 -46.25
N SER A 4 -14.81 15.26 -46.27
CA SER A 4 -14.19 14.72 -45.07
C SER A 4 -13.24 15.78 -44.48
N ALA A 5 -13.74 16.59 -43.57
CA ALA A 5 -12.94 17.52 -42.78
C ALA A 5 -12.93 17.04 -41.35
N GLY A 6 -12.12 16.04 -41.08
CA GLY A 6 -11.77 15.59 -39.75
C GLY A 6 -10.26 15.68 -39.54
N LEU A 7 -9.69 16.88 -39.55
CA LEU A 7 -8.37 17.13 -39.01
C LEU A 7 -8.39 16.72 -37.54
N LYS A 8 -7.91 15.52 -37.23
CA LYS A 8 -7.62 15.11 -35.87
C LYS A 8 -6.41 15.88 -35.37
N THR A 9 -6.69 17.07 -34.85
CA THR A 9 -5.71 17.92 -34.16
C THR A 9 -5.13 17.14 -33.01
N GLY A 10 -3.85 16.75 -33.14
CA GLY A 10 -3.12 16.14 -32.04
C GLY A 10 -2.78 17.20 -31.00
N LEU A 11 -2.71 16.79 -29.72
CA LEU A 11 -2.21 17.64 -28.64
C LEU A 11 -0.67 17.65 -28.67
N GLU A 12 -0.05 18.78 -28.92
CA GLU A 12 1.40 18.92 -28.72
C GLU A 12 1.74 18.86 -27.23
N LEU A 13 2.52 17.87 -26.82
CA LEU A 13 2.91 17.65 -25.43
C LEU A 13 4.28 18.29 -25.15
N THR A 14 4.27 19.37 -24.40
CA THR A 14 5.47 20.11 -23.98
C THR A 14 5.97 19.64 -22.61
N GLN A 15 7.26 19.88 -22.33
CA GLN A 15 7.81 19.61 -21.00
C GLN A 15 7.14 20.48 -19.93
N ARG A 16 6.79 21.71 -20.25
CA ARG A 16 6.11 22.65 -19.35
C ARG A 16 4.77 22.09 -18.86
N GLN A 17 3.96 21.51 -19.75
CA GLN A 17 2.67 20.92 -19.37
C GLN A 17 2.85 19.75 -18.40
N ILE A 18 3.90 18.93 -18.54
CA ILE A 18 4.24 17.88 -17.58
C ILE A 18 4.63 18.50 -16.23
N ASP A 19 5.43 19.55 -16.23
CA ASP A 19 5.86 20.20 -14.98
C ASP A 19 4.69 20.89 -14.28
N ASP A 20 3.78 21.54 -15.01
CA ASP A 20 2.56 22.15 -14.47
C ASP A 20 1.63 21.09 -13.85
N PHE A 21 1.48 19.93 -14.49
CA PHE A 21 0.73 18.80 -13.95
C PHE A 21 1.35 18.27 -12.66
N LEU A 22 2.68 18.11 -12.62
CA LEU A 22 3.39 17.65 -11.41
C LEU A 22 3.25 18.65 -10.27
N GLN A 23 3.28 19.95 -10.57
CA GLN A 23 3.04 21.00 -9.58
C GLN A 23 1.59 20.94 -9.05
N HIS A 24 0.61 20.75 -9.93
CA HIS A 24 -0.78 20.53 -9.54
C HIS A 24 -0.94 19.32 -8.59
N LEU A 25 -0.30 18.19 -8.89
CA LEU A 25 -0.31 17.01 -8.03
C LEU A 25 0.37 17.29 -6.68
N ALA A 26 1.45 18.06 -6.67
CA ALA A 26 2.13 18.46 -5.44
C ALA A 26 1.22 19.30 -4.53
N HIS A 27 0.49 20.27 -5.09
CA HIS A 27 -0.52 21.05 -4.35
C HIS A 27 -1.67 20.19 -3.80
N LYS A 28 -2.02 19.10 -4.49
CA LYS A 28 -2.99 18.11 -3.99
C LYS A 28 -2.43 17.17 -2.91
N GLY A 29 -1.20 17.37 -2.45
CA GLY A 29 -0.59 16.56 -1.40
C GLY A 29 0.04 15.26 -1.89
N CYS A 30 0.31 15.11 -3.19
CA CYS A 30 0.99 13.94 -3.71
C CYS A 30 2.41 13.81 -3.12
N ARG A 31 2.79 12.61 -2.67
CA ARG A 31 4.08 12.35 -2.04
C ARG A 31 5.23 12.56 -3.03
N LYS A 32 6.36 13.08 -2.56
CA LYS A 32 7.56 13.35 -3.38
C LYS A 32 8.00 12.14 -4.23
N ALA A 33 8.04 10.94 -3.64
CA ALA A 33 8.40 9.72 -4.37
C ALA A 33 7.44 9.39 -5.52
N SER A 34 6.14 9.68 -5.36
CA SER A 34 5.15 9.53 -6.45
C SER A 34 5.37 10.57 -7.54
N LEU A 35 5.65 11.83 -7.18
CA LEU A 35 5.95 12.88 -8.16
C LEU A 35 7.21 12.58 -8.98
N GLU A 36 8.26 12.02 -8.34
CA GLU A 36 9.47 11.58 -9.03
C GLU A 36 9.19 10.43 -10.01
N LYS A 37 8.30 9.48 -9.61
CA LYS A 37 7.84 8.41 -10.49
C LYS A 37 7.07 8.98 -11.68
N TYR A 38 6.07 9.82 -11.45
CA TYR A 38 5.28 10.47 -12.50
C TYR A 38 6.18 11.24 -13.48
N ARG A 39 7.11 12.04 -12.97
CA ARG A 39 8.07 12.79 -13.80
C ARG A 39 8.84 11.85 -14.72
N ARG A 40 9.41 10.78 -14.18
CA ARG A 40 10.20 9.81 -14.96
C ARG A 40 9.37 9.14 -16.04
N ASP A 41 8.16 8.68 -15.69
CA ASP A 41 7.33 7.86 -16.56
C ASP A 41 6.66 8.75 -17.65
N LEU A 42 6.21 9.96 -17.34
CA LEU A 42 5.70 10.94 -18.31
C LEU A 42 6.80 11.47 -19.23
N THR A 43 8.02 11.70 -18.72
CA THR A 43 9.16 12.06 -19.57
C THR A 43 9.47 10.94 -20.56
N ARG A 44 9.43 9.67 -20.13
CA ARG A 44 9.61 8.50 -21.02
C ARG A 44 8.52 8.44 -22.08
N PHE A 45 7.26 8.66 -21.71
CA PHE A 45 6.15 8.75 -22.67
C PHE A 45 6.39 9.84 -23.70
N ARG A 46 6.75 11.07 -23.28
CA ARG A 46 7.04 12.20 -24.19
C ARG A 46 8.21 11.89 -25.14
N LEU A 47 9.25 11.19 -24.68
CA LEU A 47 10.40 10.81 -25.51
C LEU A 47 10.03 9.78 -26.60
N MET A 48 9.00 8.96 -26.38
CA MET A 48 8.48 7.99 -27.35
C MET A 48 7.64 8.65 -28.45
N LEU A 49 7.13 9.86 -28.21
CA LEU A 49 6.33 10.59 -29.22
C LEU A 49 7.18 10.88 -30.47
N PRO A 50 6.52 10.95 -31.66
CA PRO A 50 7.16 11.41 -32.89
C PRO A 50 7.81 12.80 -32.75
N GLU A 51 8.54 13.25 -33.77
CA GLU A 51 9.26 14.53 -33.76
C GLU A 51 8.34 15.73 -33.49
N ASP A 52 7.09 15.68 -33.96
CA ASP A 52 6.07 16.70 -33.76
C ASP A 52 5.53 16.74 -32.30
N ARG A 53 5.96 15.82 -31.44
CA ARG A 53 5.52 15.70 -30.04
C ARG A 53 4.01 15.69 -29.84
N CYS A 54 3.24 15.29 -30.86
CA CYS A 54 1.80 15.27 -30.84
C CYS A 54 1.23 13.95 -30.29
N VAL A 55 0.34 14.07 -29.31
CA VAL A 55 -0.48 12.96 -28.80
C VAL A 55 -1.76 12.89 -29.62
N ARG A 56 -2.03 11.75 -30.23
CA ARG A 56 -3.21 11.44 -31.03
C ARG A 56 -4.01 10.32 -30.38
N TRP A 57 -5.18 10.03 -30.93
CA TRP A 57 -6.09 9.00 -30.41
C TRP A 57 -5.47 7.59 -30.29
N ASP A 58 -4.49 7.27 -31.10
CA ASP A 58 -3.77 5.99 -31.14
C ASP A 58 -2.46 5.98 -30.33
N THR A 59 -2.06 7.12 -29.79
CA THR A 59 -0.76 7.28 -29.11
C THR A 59 -0.68 6.51 -27.81
N VAL A 60 -1.71 6.60 -26.95
CA VAL A 60 -1.72 5.86 -25.66
C VAL A 60 -1.87 4.35 -25.87
N PRO A 61 -2.71 3.85 -26.82
CA PRO A 61 -2.69 2.45 -27.22
C PRO A 61 -1.30 1.95 -27.64
N ARG A 62 -0.62 2.65 -28.54
CA ARG A 62 0.76 2.30 -28.98
C ARG A 62 1.76 2.34 -27.82
N TRP A 63 1.61 3.28 -26.90
CA TRP A 63 2.44 3.32 -25.70
C TRP A 63 2.26 2.07 -24.85
N ARG A 64 1.02 1.62 -24.65
CA ARG A 64 0.71 0.37 -23.94
C ARG A 64 1.36 -0.83 -24.62
N GLU A 65 1.22 -0.95 -25.93
CA GLU A 65 1.83 -2.04 -26.73
C GLU A 65 3.36 -2.03 -26.61
N ALA A 66 3.99 -0.83 -26.75
CA ALA A 66 5.44 -0.71 -26.62
C ALA A 66 5.95 -1.07 -25.22
N LEU A 67 5.15 -0.90 -24.18
CA LEU A 67 5.48 -1.37 -22.84
C LEU A 67 5.32 -2.90 -22.72
N MET A 68 4.33 -3.49 -23.37
CA MET A 68 4.13 -4.94 -23.43
C MET A 68 5.30 -5.61 -24.15
N ASP A 69 5.71 -5.11 -25.31
CA ASP A 69 6.84 -5.62 -26.10
C ASP A 69 8.17 -5.55 -25.35
N ARG A 70 8.32 -4.58 -24.46
CA ARG A 70 9.48 -4.47 -23.57
C ARG A 70 9.42 -5.38 -22.34
N GLY A 71 8.36 -6.20 -22.20
CA GLY A 71 8.20 -7.17 -21.12
C GLY A 71 7.83 -6.56 -19.76
N TYR A 72 7.23 -5.36 -19.74
CA TYR A 72 6.74 -4.78 -18.47
C TYR A 72 5.55 -5.59 -17.94
N ALA A 73 5.51 -5.78 -16.62
CA ALA A 73 4.38 -6.43 -15.95
C ALA A 73 3.07 -5.64 -16.15
N PRO A 74 1.89 -6.30 -16.30
CA PRO A 74 0.59 -5.65 -16.51
C PRO A 74 0.28 -4.53 -15.52
N ARG A 75 0.58 -4.75 -14.23
CA ARG A 75 0.42 -3.73 -13.17
C ARG A 75 1.26 -2.46 -13.44
N THR A 76 2.49 -2.63 -13.96
CA THR A 76 3.36 -1.50 -14.30
C THR A 76 2.81 -0.75 -15.51
N ILE A 77 2.33 -1.47 -16.53
CA ILE A 77 1.72 -0.91 -17.73
C ILE A 77 0.48 -0.10 -17.34
N ASN A 78 -0.43 -0.69 -16.56
CA ASN A 78 -1.63 -0.01 -16.09
C ASN A 78 -1.31 1.27 -15.31
N SER A 79 -0.27 1.25 -14.46
CA SER A 79 0.20 2.45 -13.75
C SER A 79 0.70 3.54 -14.71
N ASN A 80 1.50 3.17 -15.71
CA ASN A 80 2.01 4.13 -16.71
C ASN A 80 0.87 4.73 -17.55
N VAL A 81 -0.09 3.91 -17.99
CA VAL A 81 -1.28 4.38 -18.75
C VAL A 81 -2.13 5.31 -17.88
N ALA A 82 -2.36 4.97 -16.62
CA ALA A 82 -3.12 5.81 -15.69
C ALA A 82 -2.45 7.19 -15.46
N GLU A 83 -1.12 7.24 -15.42
CA GLU A 83 -0.36 8.49 -15.29
C GLU A 83 -0.52 9.38 -16.53
N VAL A 84 -0.47 8.79 -17.74
CA VAL A 84 -0.70 9.50 -18.99
C VAL A 84 -2.16 9.98 -19.07
N ASN A 85 -3.13 9.12 -18.73
CA ASN A 85 -4.54 9.49 -18.70
C ASN A 85 -4.79 10.65 -17.72
N GLY A 86 -4.14 10.64 -16.54
CA GLY A 86 -4.22 11.72 -15.56
C GLY A 86 -3.67 13.05 -16.09
N LEU A 87 -2.57 13.01 -16.85
CA LEU A 87 -2.03 14.20 -17.55
C LEU A 87 -3.00 14.71 -18.61
N LEU A 88 -3.56 13.82 -19.44
CA LEU A 88 -4.54 14.19 -20.48
C LEU A 88 -5.82 14.78 -19.90
N ASP A 89 -6.28 14.25 -18.75
CA ASP A 89 -7.41 14.82 -18.01
C ASP A 89 -7.12 16.24 -17.52
N PHE A 90 -5.94 16.45 -16.94
CA PHE A 90 -5.48 17.76 -16.47
C PHE A 90 -5.40 18.78 -17.62
N LEU A 91 -5.01 18.35 -18.82
CA LEU A 91 -4.94 19.20 -20.02
C LEU A 91 -6.29 19.38 -20.73
N GLY A 92 -7.37 18.71 -20.26
CA GLY A 92 -8.71 18.81 -20.84
C GLY A 92 -8.93 17.93 -22.06
N HIS A 93 -8.07 16.95 -22.34
CA HIS A 93 -8.09 16.07 -23.51
C HIS A 93 -8.48 14.64 -23.17
N ARG A 94 -9.67 14.45 -22.56
CA ARG A 94 -10.20 13.15 -22.17
C ARG A 94 -10.44 12.21 -23.35
N GLU A 95 -10.70 12.76 -24.53
CA GLU A 95 -10.91 12.02 -25.77
C GLU A 95 -9.65 11.26 -26.26
N LEU A 96 -8.46 11.65 -25.76
CA LEU A 96 -7.19 10.99 -26.09
C LEU A 96 -6.79 9.90 -25.07
N GLN A 97 -7.56 9.75 -23.99
CA GLN A 97 -7.29 8.74 -22.96
C GLN A 97 -7.56 7.32 -23.48
N LEU A 98 -6.84 6.37 -22.93
CA LEU A 98 -7.10 4.95 -23.15
C LEU A 98 -7.92 4.41 -21.96
N PRO A 99 -9.21 4.15 -22.13
CA PRO A 99 -10.01 3.49 -21.10
C PRO A 99 -9.64 2.01 -20.98
N GLY A 100 -9.89 1.45 -19.80
CA GLY A 100 -9.64 0.04 -19.52
C GLY A 100 -8.21 -0.24 -19.07
N GLN A 101 -8.10 -1.28 -18.26
CA GLN A 101 -6.83 -1.77 -17.73
C GLN A 101 -6.57 -3.17 -18.26
N LEU A 102 -5.29 -3.53 -18.39
CA LEU A 102 -4.91 -4.92 -18.62
C LEU A 102 -5.29 -5.75 -17.39
N ASP A 103 -5.76 -6.95 -17.62
CA ASP A 103 -5.94 -7.91 -16.54
C ASP A 103 -4.60 -8.15 -15.85
N VAL A 104 -4.58 -7.92 -14.55
CA VAL A 104 -3.37 -8.10 -13.74
C VAL A 104 -3.25 -9.54 -13.27
N GLY A 105 -4.25 -10.39 -13.57
CA GLY A 105 -4.42 -11.68 -12.89
C GLY A 105 -4.75 -11.49 -11.41
N GLY A 106 -5.22 -12.52 -10.75
CA GLY A 106 -5.39 -12.50 -9.30
C GLY A 106 -4.09 -12.07 -8.62
N ASP A 107 -4.18 -11.39 -7.50
CA ASP A 107 -2.99 -11.03 -6.71
C ASP A 107 -2.47 -12.33 -6.05
N ASP A 108 -1.86 -13.21 -6.87
CA ASP A 108 -1.23 -14.48 -6.46
C ASP A 108 -0.04 -14.28 -5.49
N GLN A 109 -0.08 -13.20 -4.75
CA GLN A 109 0.90 -12.97 -3.70
C GLN A 109 0.68 -14.00 -2.60
N PRO A 110 1.72 -14.72 -2.23
CA PRO A 110 1.62 -15.76 -1.20
C PRO A 110 1.12 -15.15 0.10
N GLU A 111 0.10 -15.79 0.68
CA GLU A 111 -0.45 -15.39 1.97
C GLU A 111 0.36 -15.97 3.10
N LEU A 112 0.71 -15.12 4.05
CA LEU A 112 1.35 -15.51 5.29
C LEU A 112 0.28 -15.96 6.29
N THR A 113 0.36 -17.22 6.73
CA THR A 113 -0.55 -17.75 7.77
C THR A 113 -0.17 -17.26 9.16
N ARG A 114 -1.13 -17.30 10.09
CA ARG A 114 -0.87 -16.97 11.51
C ARG A 114 0.22 -17.86 12.12
N THR A 115 0.26 -19.13 11.77
CA THR A 115 1.28 -20.08 12.24
C THR A 115 2.67 -19.72 11.71
N GLU A 116 2.78 -19.37 10.43
CA GLU A 116 4.05 -18.91 9.82
C GLU A 116 4.54 -17.61 10.45
N TYR A 117 3.64 -16.66 10.72
CA TYR A 117 3.95 -15.43 11.44
C TYR A 117 4.52 -15.71 12.84
N LEU A 118 3.92 -16.62 13.60
CA LEU A 118 4.42 -17.00 14.93
C LEU A 118 5.81 -17.66 14.84
N ARG A 119 6.09 -18.46 13.80
CA ARG A 119 7.42 -19.00 13.55
C ARG A 119 8.44 -17.90 13.27
N LEU A 120 8.08 -16.86 12.48
CA LEU A 120 8.96 -15.71 12.26
C LEU A 120 9.29 -14.98 13.57
N LEU A 121 8.31 -14.76 14.43
CA LEU A 121 8.54 -14.13 15.74
C LEU A 121 9.43 -14.99 16.62
N SER A 122 9.17 -16.31 16.69
CA SER A 122 9.96 -17.26 17.49
C SER A 122 11.42 -17.32 17.01
N ALA A 123 11.64 -17.42 15.71
CA ALA A 123 12.97 -17.41 15.10
C ALA A 123 13.73 -16.11 15.41
N ALA A 124 13.07 -14.95 15.26
CA ALA A 124 13.68 -13.68 15.58
C ALA A 124 14.07 -13.56 17.06
N ARG A 125 13.25 -14.09 17.95
CA ARG A 125 13.50 -14.11 19.40
C ARG A 125 14.64 -15.06 19.79
N LEU A 126 14.65 -16.28 19.26
CA LEU A 126 15.71 -17.28 19.50
C LEU A 126 17.07 -16.82 19.02
N LEU A 127 17.11 -16.03 17.93
CA LEU A 127 18.34 -15.46 17.36
C LEU A 127 18.71 -14.10 17.97
N GLU A 128 18.00 -13.66 19.01
CA GLU A 128 18.20 -12.37 19.68
C GLU A 128 18.15 -11.18 18.71
N ARG A 129 17.42 -11.33 17.58
CA ARG A 129 17.24 -10.28 16.57
C ARG A 129 16.05 -9.40 16.92
N GLU A 130 16.13 -8.70 18.05
CA GLU A 130 15.01 -7.94 18.62
C GLU A 130 14.43 -6.91 17.67
N ARG A 131 15.29 -6.14 16.98
CA ARG A 131 14.83 -5.16 15.96
C ARG A 131 13.99 -5.83 14.86
N THR A 132 14.38 -7.03 14.43
CA THR A 132 13.64 -7.79 13.41
C THR A 132 12.31 -8.29 13.95
N TYR A 133 12.31 -8.80 15.19
CA TYR A 133 11.10 -9.20 15.91
C TYR A 133 10.09 -8.06 15.97
N LEU A 134 10.52 -6.86 16.39
CA LEU A 134 9.66 -5.69 16.49
C LEU A 134 9.17 -5.20 15.13
N LEU A 135 9.99 -5.24 14.07
CA LEU A 135 9.57 -4.91 12.71
C LEU A 135 8.48 -5.87 12.20
N VAL A 136 8.68 -7.18 12.34
CA VAL A 136 7.70 -8.21 11.96
C VAL A 136 6.39 -8.00 12.71
N LYS A 137 6.46 -7.79 14.02
CA LYS A 137 5.30 -7.55 14.86
C LYS A 137 4.58 -6.25 14.50
N LEU A 138 5.32 -5.18 14.27
CA LEU A 138 4.79 -3.87 13.88
C LEU A 138 3.93 -3.97 12.62
N PHE A 139 4.46 -4.54 11.52
CA PHE A 139 3.71 -4.66 10.26
C PHE A 139 2.45 -5.53 10.41
N ALA A 140 2.54 -6.64 11.15
CA ALA A 140 1.43 -7.58 11.31
C ALA A 140 0.36 -7.12 12.31
N THR A 141 0.62 -6.09 13.12
CA THR A 141 -0.33 -5.64 14.16
C THR A 141 -0.86 -4.23 13.95
N THR A 142 -0.19 -3.42 13.14
CA THR A 142 -0.57 -2.01 12.95
C THR A 142 -0.95 -1.67 11.51
N GLY A 143 -0.57 -2.50 10.55
CA GLY A 143 -0.76 -2.20 9.13
C GLY A 143 0.05 -1.00 8.62
N ILE A 144 1.08 -0.55 9.34
CA ILE A 144 1.94 0.56 8.91
C ILE A 144 2.61 0.26 7.57
N GLY A 145 2.63 1.24 6.67
CA GLY A 145 3.35 1.15 5.42
C GLY A 145 4.87 1.20 5.62
N VAL A 146 5.65 0.46 4.82
CA VAL A 146 7.13 0.50 4.89
C VAL A 146 7.68 1.92 4.77
N GLN A 147 7.05 2.73 3.93
CA GLN A 147 7.42 4.13 3.72
C GLN A 147 7.15 5.02 4.94
N ASP A 148 6.28 4.58 5.85
CA ASP A 148 5.87 5.33 7.02
C ASP A 148 6.65 4.90 8.29
N VAL A 149 7.46 3.85 8.21
CA VAL A 149 8.35 3.42 9.31
C VAL A 149 9.25 4.56 9.83
N PRO A 150 9.78 5.47 9.01
CA PRO A 150 10.52 6.64 9.49
C PRO A 150 9.73 7.58 10.40
N LEU A 151 8.40 7.59 10.28
CA LEU A 151 7.49 8.40 11.11
C LEU A 151 7.24 7.77 12.49
N LEU A 152 7.63 6.50 12.67
CA LEU A 152 7.57 5.85 13.97
C LEU A 152 8.74 6.36 14.84
N THR A 153 8.50 7.45 15.54
CA THR A 153 9.46 8.05 16.47
C THR A 153 9.17 7.62 17.91
N VAL A 154 10.13 7.85 18.80
CA VAL A 154 9.97 7.56 20.24
C VAL A 154 8.76 8.33 20.81
N GLU A 155 8.56 9.56 20.34
CA GLU A 155 7.41 10.41 20.71
C GLU A 155 6.11 9.77 20.25
N ALA A 156 6.02 9.37 18.98
CA ALA A 156 4.85 8.69 18.43
C ALA A 156 4.52 7.39 19.18
N VAL A 157 5.54 6.65 19.60
CA VAL A 157 5.36 5.45 20.42
C VAL A 157 4.83 5.81 21.81
N ARG A 158 5.33 6.87 22.45
CA ARG A 158 4.80 7.37 23.74
C ARG A 158 3.35 7.78 23.63
N ASP A 159 2.97 8.46 22.55
CA ASP A 159 1.60 8.89 22.29
C ASP A 159 0.67 7.73 21.88
N GLY A 160 1.24 6.59 21.47
CA GLY A 160 0.49 5.40 21.05
C GLY A 160 -0.10 5.51 19.65
N SER A 161 0.34 6.47 18.82
CA SER A 161 -0.14 6.65 17.45
C SER A 161 0.89 7.31 16.54
N VAL A 162 0.74 7.08 15.23
CA VAL A 162 1.48 7.76 14.16
C VAL A 162 0.44 8.48 13.30
N PRO A 163 0.08 9.74 13.66
CA PRO A 163 -1.04 10.44 13.00
C PRO A 163 -0.88 10.60 11.49
N GLN A 164 0.32 10.89 11.01
CA GLN A 164 0.61 11.07 9.57
C GLN A 164 0.43 9.77 8.74
N ALA A 165 0.51 8.61 9.40
CA ALA A 165 0.27 7.31 8.79
C ALA A 165 -1.12 6.75 9.14
N HIS A 166 -1.93 7.46 9.92
CA HIS A 166 -3.23 7.01 10.44
C HIS A 166 -3.14 5.65 11.18
N VAL A 167 -2.03 5.43 11.89
CA VAL A 167 -1.73 4.18 12.58
C VAL A 167 -1.86 4.35 14.08
N ARG A 168 -2.58 3.41 14.73
CA ARG A 168 -2.64 3.26 16.18
C ARG A 168 -1.73 2.12 16.62
N ILE A 169 -0.96 2.32 17.69
CA ILE A 169 -0.03 1.33 18.23
C ILE A 169 -0.72 0.62 19.42
N PRO A 170 -0.99 -0.70 19.34
CA PRO A 170 -1.58 -1.43 20.44
C PRO A 170 -0.70 -1.38 21.70
N ALA A 171 -1.33 -1.31 22.88
CA ALA A 171 -0.64 -1.16 24.17
C ALA A 171 0.48 -2.19 24.41
N PRO A 172 0.32 -3.50 24.09
CA PRO A 172 1.39 -4.47 24.26
C PRO A 172 2.62 -4.20 23.38
N LEU A 173 2.39 -3.83 22.11
CA LEU A 173 3.49 -3.49 21.19
C LEU A 173 4.17 -2.17 21.60
N ARG A 174 3.38 -1.20 22.07
CA ARG A 174 3.90 0.07 22.59
C ARG A 174 4.88 -0.15 23.74
N ALA A 175 4.54 -1.00 24.70
CA ALA A 175 5.41 -1.34 25.84
C ALA A 175 6.74 -1.97 25.36
N GLU A 176 6.69 -2.91 24.43
CA GLU A 176 7.90 -3.55 23.87
C GLU A 176 8.78 -2.55 23.09
N LEU A 177 8.16 -1.65 22.32
CA LEU A 177 8.90 -0.61 21.58
C LEU A 177 9.58 0.38 22.52
N LEU A 178 8.92 0.80 23.61
CA LEU A 178 9.49 1.71 24.61
C LEU A 178 10.66 1.06 25.35
N ASP A 179 10.52 -0.22 25.72
CA ASP A 179 11.58 -0.99 26.35
C ASP A 179 12.79 -1.15 25.41
N TYR A 180 12.57 -1.45 24.14
CA TYR A 180 13.60 -1.47 23.11
C TYR A 180 14.31 -0.10 23.00
N CYS A 181 13.55 0.99 22.93
CA CYS A 181 14.12 2.34 22.89
C CYS A 181 15.01 2.62 24.10
N GLY A 182 14.56 2.23 25.30
CA GLY A 182 15.32 2.36 26.54
C GLY A 182 16.65 1.61 26.48
N ARG A 183 16.66 0.34 26.07
CA ARG A 183 17.90 -0.45 25.93
C ARG A 183 18.84 0.09 24.85
N MET A 184 18.29 0.66 23.78
CA MET A 184 19.10 1.28 22.71
C MET A 184 19.55 2.72 23.01
N GLY A 185 19.16 3.29 24.15
CA GLY A 185 19.45 4.68 24.52
C GLY A 185 18.77 5.72 23.64
N LEU A 186 17.66 5.35 22.98
CA LEU A 186 16.89 6.25 22.11
C LEU A 186 15.92 7.06 22.94
N THR A 187 16.17 8.36 23.08
CA THR A 187 15.30 9.28 23.85
C THR A 187 14.32 10.05 22.96
N SER A 188 14.63 10.21 21.68
CA SER A 188 13.85 10.95 20.68
C SER A 188 14.14 10.49 19.26
N GLY A 189 13.26 10.86 18.31
CA GLY A 189 13.43 10.58 16.89
C GLY A 189 13.10 9.14 16.48
N PRO A 190 13.50 8.68 15.27
CA PRO A 190 13.09 7.40 14.71
C PRO A 190 13.52 6.20 15.57
N VAL A 191 12.58 5.25 15.79
CA VAL A 191 12.82 4.02 16.57
C VAL A 191 13.76 3.06 15.86
N PHE A 192 13.57 2.88 14.56
CA PHE A 192 14.37 1.94 13.77
C PHE A 192 15.50 2.64 13.03
N VAL A 193 16.67 2.57 13.59
CA VAL A 193 17.87 3.21 13.03
C VAL A 193 18.96 2.18 12.70
N THR A 194 19.85 2.56 11.80
CA THR A 194 21.08 1.83 11.51
C THR A 194 22.09 2.02 12.65
N ARG A 195 23.19 1.26 12.63
CA ARG A 195 24.30 1.45 13.59
C ARG A 195 24.90 2.87 13.56
N THR A 196 24.71 3.61 12.45
CA THR A 196 25.17 4.99 12.28
C THR A 196 24.11 6.04 12.66
N GLY A 197 23.00 5.65 13.28
CA GLY A 197 21.90 6.55 13.68
C GLY A 197 20.97 6.99 12.55
N ARG A 198 21.18 6.53 11.30
CA ARG A 198 20.30 6.85 10.18
C ARG A 198 19.05 5.95 10.19
N THR A 199 17.91 6.48 9.83
CA THR A 199 16.68 5.70 9.67
C THR A 199 16.87 4.55 8.69
N LEU A 200 16.26 3.39 8.99
CA LEU A 200 16.30 2.23 8.10
C LEU A 200 15.64 2.56 6.77
N CYS A 201 16.34 2.30 5.67
CA CYS A 201 15.75 2.41 4.34
C CYS A 201 14.86 1.20 4.03
N ARG A 202 13.98 1.36 3.05
CA ARG A 202 13.04 0.32 2.62
C ARG A 202 13.73 -1.02 2.31
N THR A 203 14.82 -1.00 1.56
CA THR A 203 15.57 -2.20 1.19
C THR A 203 16.11 -2.93 2.42
N ALA A 204 16.69 -2.20 3.38
CA ALA A 204 17.19 -2.80 4.61
C ALA A 204 16.08 -3.46 5.45
N ILE A 205 14.87 -2.88 5.48
CA ILE A 205 13.72 -3.47 6.15
C ILE A 205 13.33 -4.80 5.48
N PHE A 206 13.21 -4.81 4.14
CA PHE A 206 12.91 -6.03 3.38
C PHE A 206 13.95 -7.11 3.63
N ASP A 207 15.23 -6.80 3.47
CA ASP A 207 16.32 -7.76 3.66
C ASP A 207 16.36 -8.31 5.09
N THR A 208 16.07 -7.46 6.08
CA THR A 208 16.05 -7.86 7.48
C THR A 208 14.96 -8.90 7.76
N ILE A 209 13.76 -8.72 7.22
CA ILE A 209 12.64 -9.66 7.37
C ILE A 209 12.89 -10.93 6.55
N ARG A 210 13.34 -10.78 5.31
CA ARG A 210 13.62 -11.88 4.40
C ARG A 210 14.65 -12.88 4.94
N ARG A 211 15.67 -12.39 5.65
CA ARG A 211 16.70 -13.24 6.26
C ARG A 211 16.18 -14.19 7.34
N LEU A 212 14.97 -13.96 7.88
CA LEU A 212 14.34 -14.88 8.81
C LEU A 212 13.72 -16.11 8.14
N SER A 213 13.51 -16.10 6.81
CA SER A 213 12.80 -17.15 6.09
C SER A 213 13.35 -18.55 6.39
N ARG A 214 14.66 -18.70 6.32
CA ARG A 214 15.34 -19.98 6.57
C ARG A 214 15.23 -20.41 8.01
N ASP A 215 15.52 -19.50 8.95
CA ASP A 215 15.52 -19.79 10.39
C ASP A 215 14.10 -20.09 10.91
N ALA A 216 13.08 -19.51 10.27
CA ALA A 216 11.66 -19.70 10.60
C ALA A 216 11.00 -20.84 9.82
N CYS A 217 11.68 -21.47 8.87
CA CYS A 217 11.09 -22.43 7.92
C CYS A 217 9.82 -21.87 7.25
N VAL A 218 9.87 -20.61 6.78
CA VAL A 218 8.80 -19.92 6.06
C VAL A 218 9.30 -19.60 4.66
N PRO A 219 8.51 -19.84 3.59
CA PRO A 219 8.89 -19.49 2.22
C PRO A 219 9.32 -18.02 2.11
N GLU A 220 10.40 -17.76 1.37
CA GLU A 220 11.04 -16.45 1.29
C GLU A 220 10.10 -15.39 0.70
N GLU A 221 9.28 -15.76 -0.27
CA GLU A 221 8.27 -14.91 -0.90
C GLU A 221 7.20 -14.40 0.09
N LYS A 222 6.96 -15.14 1.18
CA LYS A 222 6.05 -14.73 2.27
C LYS A 222 6.72 -13.81 3.30
N CYS A 223 8.05 -13.75 3.32
CA CYS A 223 8.83 -12.98 4.28
C CYS A 223 9.01 -11.53 3.82
N SER A 224 7.92 -10.78 3.74
CA SER A 224 7.93 -9.39 3.30
C SER A 224 6.99 -8.52 4.13
N PRO A 225 7.27 -7.20 4.26
CA PRO A 225 6.35 -6.27 4.91
C PRO A 225 4.96 -6.29 4.30
N ARG A 226 4.85 -6.56 2.98
CA ARG A 226 3.57 -6.63 2.27
C ARG A 226 2.73 -7.82 2.72
N CYS A 227 3.34 -9.01 2.86
CA CYS A 227 2.63 -10.20 3.36
C CYS A 227 2.20 -10.03 4.81
N LEU A 228 3.03 -9.37 5.65
CA LEU A 228 2.68 -9.03 7.02
C LEU A 228 1.52 -8.03 7.10
N HIS A 229 1.50 -7.04 6.21
CA HIS A 229 0.39 -6.09 6.11
C HIS A 229 -0.92 -6.80 5.66
N ARG A 230 -0.84 -7.75 4.71
CA ARG A 230 -2.02 -8.56 4.32
C ARG A 230 -2.53 -9.40 5.48
N LEU A 231 -1.65 -10.00 6.26
CA LEU A 231 -2.02 -10.74 7.48
C LEU A 231 -2.75 -9.82 8.48
N TRP A 232 -2.32 -8.57 8.61
CA TRP A 232 -3.03 -7.58 9.41
C TRP A 232 -4.43 -7.31 8.86
N LEU A 233 -4.57 -7.06 7.55
CA LEU A 233 -5.88 -6.82 6.91
C LEU A 233 -6.83 -8.00 7.13
N SER A 234 -6.41 -9.22 6.84
CA SER A 234 -7.24 -10.42 7.04
C SER A 234 -7.60 -10.63 8.51
N THR A 235 -6.70 -10.29 9.43
CA THR A 235 -6.98 -10.32 10.87
C THR A 235 -8.05 -9.31 11.26
N GLN A 236 -8.00 -8.07 10.71
CA GLN A 236 -9.03 -7.04 10.97
C GLN A 236 -10.39 -7.45 10.41
N GLU A 237 -10.44 -8.00 9.19
CA GLU A 237 -11.65 -8.51 8.57
C GLU A 237 -12.30 -9.63 9.40
N ASN A 238 -11.49 -10.61 9.83
CA ASN A 238 -11.96 -11.71 10.68
C ASN A 238 -12.50 -11.21 12.02
N LEU A 239 -11.81 -10.28 12.68
CA LEU A 239 -12.27 -9.69 13.92
C LEU A 239 -13.58 -8.90 13.73
N ALA A 240 -13.69 -8.12 12.66
CA ALA A 240 -14.91 -7.38 12.36
C ALA A 240 -16.10 -8.31 12.10
N GLN A 241 -15.87 -9.43 11.41
CA GLN A 241 -16.88 -10.46 11.18
C GLN A 241 -17.32 -11.12 12.49
N GLN A 242 -16.37 -11.49 13.36
CA GLN A 242 -16.68 -12.09 14.68
C GLN A 242 -17.48 -11.13 15.56
N VAL A 243 -17.11 -9.84 15.59
CA VAL A 243 -17.86 -8.84 16.35
C VAL A 243 -19.29 -8.70 15.82
N ARG A 244 -19.47 -8.68 14.48
CA ARG A 244 -20.79 -8.60 13.85
C ARG A 244 -21.66 -9.80 14.23
N SER A 245 -21.11 -11.01 14.11
CA SER A 245 -21.84 -12.24 14.49
C SER A 245 -22.21 -12.25 15.97
N LEU A 246 -21.31 -11.77 16.83
CA LEU A 246 -21.60 -11.67 18.27
C LEU A 246 -22.72 -10.67 18.56
N VAL A 247 -22.73 -9.53 17.89
CA VAL A 247 -23.80 -8.52 18.02
C VAL A 247 -25.15 -9.09 17.55
N GLU A 248 -25.18 -9.82 16.43
CA GLU A 248 -26.37 -10.49 15.94
C GLU A 248 -26.91 -11.50 16.96
N GLN A 249 -26.06 -12.38 17.51
CA GLN A 249 -26.45 -13.34 18.53
C GLN A 249 -27.01 -12.67 19.80
N LEU A 250 -26.35 -11.61 20.27
CA LEU A 250 -26.82 -10.86 21.44
C LEU A 250 -28.18 -10.19 21.18
N TYR A 251 -28.38 -9.68 19.97
CA TYR A 251 -29.66 -9.06 19.60
C TYR A 251 -30.78 -10.08 19.50
N GLU A 252 -30.53 -11.27 18.90
CA GLU A 252 -31.49 -12.38 18.87
C GLU A 252 -31.88 -12.80 20.29
N HIS A 253 -30.89 -12.99 21.17
CA HIS A 253 -31.14 -13.36 22.55
C HIS A 253 -31.97 -12.30 23.31
N MET A 254 -31.71 -11.02 23.06
CA MET A 254 -32.51 -9.92 23.65
C MET A 254 -33.96 -9.99 23.20
N LEU A 255 -34.23 -10.24 21.92
CA LEU A 255 -35.58 -10.41 21.38
C LEU A 255 -36.31 -11.61 21.97
N GLU A 256 -35.60 -12.74 22.16
CA GLU A 256 -36.16 -13.93 22.83
C GLU A 256 -36.56 -13.62 24.28
N GLN A 257 -35.72 -12.87 25.01
CA GLN A 257 -36.07 -12.45 26.38
C GLN A 257 -37.26 -11.51 26.41
N GLU A 258 -37.39 -10.59 25.48
CA GLU A 258 -38.55 -9.72 25.36
C GLU A 258 -39.83 -10.52 25.08
N GLN A 259 -39.79 -11.52 24.17
CA GLN A 259 -40.92 -12.41 23.88
C GLN A 259 -41.33 -13.20 25.12
N CYS A 260 -40.40 -13.74 25.87
CA CYS A 260 -40.69 -14.42 27.12
C CYS A 260 -41.29 -13.50 28.17
N ALA A 261 -40.82 -12.27 28.29
CA ALA A 261 -41.26 -11.28 29.30
C ALA A 261 -42.72 -10.84 29.07
N ILE A 262 -43.18 -10.74 27.81
CA ILE A 262 -44.55 -10.38 27.47
C ILE A 262 -45.51 -11.59 27.37
N GLY A 263 -44.98 -12.81 27.61
CA GLY A 263 -45.78 -14.02 27.53
C GLY A 263 -46.23 -14.43 26.14
N TRP A 264 -45.58 -13.91 25.09
CA TRP A 264 -45.82 -14.24 23.70
C TRP A 264 -44.99 -15.45 23.28
N ASN A 265 -45.43 -16.65 23.62
CA ASN A 265 -44.81 -17.88 23.11
C ASN A 265 -45.49 -18.24 21.78
N ALA A 266 -44.77 -18.19 20.66
CA ALA A 266 -45.23 -18.62 19.34
C ALA A 266 -45.44 -20.14 19.20
N ALA A 267 -45.52 -20.88 20.31
CA ALA A 267 -45.59 -22.34 20.35
C ALA A 267 -47.02 -22.88 20.61
N GLU A 268 -48.07 -22.09 20.48
CA GLU A 268 -49.46 -22.58 20.49
C GLU A 268 -50.22 -22.12 19.24
N SER A 269 -49.96 -22.79 18.11
CA SER A 269 -50.89 -22.82 16.96
C SER A 269 -50.69 -24.08 16.15
#